data_0c9b35da786cafad3cdc18237bc3b109
#
_entry.id   0c9b35da786cafad3cdc18237bc3b109
#
_cell.length_a   1.000
_cell.length_b   1.000
_cell.length_c   1.000
_cell.angle_alpha   90.00
_cell.angle_beta   90.00
_cell.angle_gamma   90.00
#
_symmetry.space_group_name_H-M   'P 1'
#
loop_
_entity.id
_entity.type
_entity.pdbx_description
1 polymer ?
#
loop_
_entity_poly.entity_id
_entity_poly.type
_entity_poly.pdbx_seq_one_letter_code
_entity_poly.pdbx_strand_id
1 'polypeptide(L)'
;SAVVHDENERFNTVARCSLKELTLCFGLLEERHKLLVREAGLGHIGDFKIRTNINRRLMSFLMYHIDPVTMNLDLGDGTKIIQINADAIHKLFALPFGENSPPRPSDSIHDDALMRLKAELGYARNKQIETKDLRRLLANLVKDPANDALALKVFGLVLYNKFICPGYTTRVSREAAMVEDFDILKLKDFNLCQLVVDELRKAVLNWQASKSDW
;
A
#
# COMPACT_ATOMS: atom_id res chain seq x y z
N SER A 1 9.76 45.50 -6.69
CA SER A 1 10.30 44.26 -7.25
C SER A 1 9.61 43.08 -6.54
N ALA A 2 8.65 42.47 -7.21
CA ALA A 2 7.96 41.29 -6.73
C ALA A 2 8.99 40.12 -6.76
N VAL A 3 9.23 39.51 -5.62
CA VAL A 3 10.00 38.27 -5.51
C VAL A 3 9.15 37.22 -6.18
N VAL A 4 9.53 36.81 -7.38
CA VAL A 4 9.01 35.61 -8.03
C VAL A 4 9.60 34.43 -7.22
N HIS A 5 8.88 33.99 -6.20
CA HIS A 5 9.19 32.73 -5.53
C HIS A 5 9.02 31.62 -6.55
N ASP A 6 10.09 30.87 -6.75
CA ASP A 6 10.14 29.74 -7.66
C ASP A 6 9.05 28.71 -7.28
N GLU A 7 7.97 28.67 -8.06
CA GLU A 7 6.87 27.71 -7.88
C GLU A 7 7.37 26.25 -7.99
N ASN A 8 8.58 26.01 -8.49
CA ASN A 8 9.15 24.68 -8.64
C ASN A 8 9.58 24.04 -7.30
N GLU A 9 9.90 24.81 -6.27
CA GLU A 9 10.23 24.25 -4.94
C GLU A 9 9.00 23.73 -4.18
N ARG A 10 7.81 24.29 -4.44
CA ARG A 10 6.58 23.89 -3.75
C ARG A 10 6.11 22.46 -4.06
N PHE A 11 6.63 21.84 -5.11
CA PHE A 11 6.13 20.56 -5.61
C PHE A 11 7.12 19.39 -5.48
N ASN A 12 8.05 19.45 -4.55
CA ASN A 12 9.06 18.39 -4.38
C ASN A 12 8.47 17.19 -3.61
N THR A 13 7.46 16.56 -4.17
CA THR A 13 6.90 15.31 -3.64
C THR A 13 7.72 14.13 -4.15
N VAL A 14 8.40 13.43 -3.25
CA VAL A 14 9.16 12.22 -3.60
C VAL A 14 8.23 11.02 -3.54
N ALA A 15 7.64 10.64 -4.66
CA ALA A 15 6.90 9.38 -4.76
C ALA A 15 7.92 8.22 -4.84
N ARG A 16 8.15 7.54 -3.72
CA ARG A 16 9.02 6.36 -3.65
C ARG A 16 8.26 5.04 -3.70
N CYS A 17 6.93 5.09 -3.68
CA CYS A 17 6.11 3.89 -3.81
C CYS A 17 6.00 3.49 -5.28
N SER A 18 6.47 2.29 -5.61
CA SER A 18 6.34 1.72 -6.94
C SER A 18 5.54 0.43 -6.86
N LEU A 19 4.39 0.39 -7.51
CA LEU A 19 3.61 -0.83 -7.71
C LEU A 19 4.32 -1.86 -8.60
N LYS A 20 5.43 -1.46 -9.23
CA LYS A 20 6.27 -2.36 -10.04
C LYS A 20 6.69 -3.61 -9.26
N GLU A 21 7.09 -3.46 -8.00
CA GLU A 21 7.49 -4.62 -7.18
C GLU A 21 6.31 -5.56 -6.91
N LEU A 22 5.11 -5.03 -6.70
CA LEU A 22 3.91 -5.85 -6.54
C LEU A 22 3.58 -6.64 -7.81
N THR A 23 3.61 -5.97 -8.97
CA THR A 23 3.36 -6.63 -10.26
C THR A 23 4.41 -7.70 -10.56
N LEU A 24 5.68 -7.44 -10.26
CA LEU A 24 6.76 -8.43 -10.42
C LEU A 24 6.55 -9.63 -9.48
N CYS A 25 6.16 -9.40 -8.23
CA CYS A 25 5.87 -10.47 -7.29
C CYS A 25 4.65 -11.30 -7.71
N PHE A 26 3.58 -10.65 -8.20
CA PHE A 26 2.43 -11.37 -8.75
C PHE A 26 2.81 -12.25 -9.95
N GLY A 27 3.68 -11.74 -10.82
CA GLY A 27 4.20 -12.51 -11.97
C GLY A 27 5.03 -13.74 -11.59
N LEU A 28 5.59 -13.80 -10.38
CA LEU A 28 6.31 -14.97 -9.87
C LEU A 28 5.38 -16.06 -9.33
N LEU A 29 4.13 -15.72 -8.99
CA LEU A 29 3.17 -16.68 -8.45
C LEU A 29 2.79 -17.71 -9.52
N GLU A 30 2.76 -18.97 -9.12
CA GLU A 30 2.22 -20.06 -9.95
C GLU A 30 0.68 -20.05 -9.90
N GLU A 31 0.02 -20.77 -10.81
CA GLU A 31 -1.45 -20.75 -10.93
C GLU A 31 -2.15 -21.17 -9.63
N ARG A 32 -1.59 -22.14 -8.88
CA ARG A 32 -2.14 -22.54 -7.58
C ARG A 32 -2.16 -21.38 -6.57
N HIS A 33 -1.13 -20.54 -6.53
CA HIS A 33 -1.09 -19.36 -5.67
C HIS A 33 -2.06 -18.28 -6.17
N LYS A 34 -2.12 -18.06 -7.49
CA LYS A 34 -3.03 -17.08 -8.11
C LYS A 34 -4.49 -17.43 -7.87
N LEU A 35 -4.84 -18.72 -7.82
CA LEU A 35 -6.18 -19.17 -7.44
C LEU A 35 -6.52 -18.71 -6.02
N LEU A 36 -5.64 -18.93 -5.05
CA LEU A 36 -5.85 -18.48 -3.66
C LEU A 36 -5.92 -16.96 -3.54
N VAL A 37 -5.09 -16.23 -4.31
CA VAL A 37 -5.18 -14.76 -4.39
C VAL A 37 -6.53 -14.29 -4.96
N ARG A 38 -7.07 -14.99 -5.97
CA ARG A 38 -8.42 -14.71 -6.50
C ARG A 38 -9.51 -15.02 -5.47
N GLU A 39 -9.42 -16.14 -4.77
CA GLU A 39 -10.35 -16.51 -3.69
C GLU A 39 -10.35 -15.51 -2.54
N ALA A 40 -9.20 -14.88 -2.28
CA ALA A 40 -9.06 -13.77 -1.34
C ALA A 40 -9.68 -12.44 -1.84
N GLY A 41 -10.27 -12.41 -3.05
CA GLY A 41 -10.83 -11.20 -3.64
C GLY A 41 -9.79 -10.25 -4.23
N LEU A 42 -8.56 -10.74 -4.48
CA LEU A 42 -7.43 -9.92 -4.94
C LEU A 42 -7.00 -10.24 -6.39
N GLY A 43 -7.84 -10.94 -7.15
CA GLY A 43 -7.51 -11.42 -8.48
C GLY A 43 -7.14 -10.35 -9.50
N HIS A 44 -7.71 -9.15 -9.36
CA HIS A 44 -7.47 -8.03 -10.28
C HIS A 44 -6.09 -7.39 -10.13
N ILE A 45 -5.33 -7.70 -9.07
CA ILE A 45 -3.98 -7.15 -8.87
C ILE A 45 -3.06 -7.48 -10.05
N GLY A 46 -3.23 -8.64 -10.67
CA GLY A 46 -2.47 -9.06 -11.85
C GLY A 46 -2.74 -8.22 -13.10
N ASP A 47 -3.90 -7.57 -13.17
CA ASP A 47 -4.33 -6.77 -14.31
C ASP A 47 -3.86 -5.31 -14.24
N PHE A 48 -3.23 -4.91 -13.14
CA PHE A 48 -2.77 -3.55 -12.95
C PHE A 48 -1.65 -3.19 -13.93
N LYS A 49 -1.98 -2.39 -14.93
CA LYS A 49 -1.04 -1.80 -15.90
C LYS A 49 -0.65 -0.39 -15.44
N ILE A 50 -0.06 -0.27 -14.25
CA ILE A 50 0.30 1.04 -13.73
C ILE A 50 1.63 1.50 -14.34
N ARG A 51 1.58 2.54 -15.15
CA ARG A 51 2.78 3.22 -15.63
C ARG A 51 3.37 4.06 -14.49
N THR A 52 4.67 3.93 -14.28
CA THR A 52 5.39 4.55 -13.14
C THR A 52 5.65 6.05 -13.29
N ASN A 53 5.19 6.68 -14.37
CA ASN A 53 5.37 8.13 -14.57
C ASN A 53 4.33 8.90 -13.76
N ILE A 54 4.63 9.10 -12.49
CA ILE A 54 3.81 9.94 -11.61
C ILE A 54 4.09 11.40 -11.96
N ASN A 55 3.07 12.10 -12.44
CA ASN A 55 3.13 13.54 -12.58
C ASN A 55 3.09 14.18 -11.18
N ARG A 56 4.24 14.63 -10.69
CA ARG A 56 4.38 15.19 -9.33
C ARG A 56 3.53 16.44 -9.12
N ARG A 57 3.42 17.31 -10.15
CA ARG A 57 2.59 18.52 -10.09
C ARG A 57 1.12 18.16 -9.93
N LEU A 58 0.63 17.20 -10.73
CA LEU A 58 -0.74 16.71 -10.60
C LEU A 58 -0.97 16.11 -9.22
N MET A 59 -0.05 15.30 -8.72
CA MET A 59 -0.19 14.71 -7.39
C MET A 59 -0.25 15.78 -6.30
N SER A 60 0.62 16.79 -6.34
CA SER A 60 0.58 17.90 -5.39
C SER A 60 -0.72 18.70 -5.51
N PHE A 61 -1.20 18.95 -6.72
CA PHE A 61 -2.49 19.58 -6.95
C PHE A 61 -3.63 18.79 -6.31
N LEU A 62 -3.68 17.48 -6.56
CA LEU A 62 -4.71 16.60 -5.97
C LEU A 62 -4.64 16.61 -4.44
N MET A 63 -3.44 16.45 -3.86
CA MET A 63 -3.25 16.45 -2.40
C MET A 63 -3.68 17.77 -1.75
N TYR A 64 -3.52 18.89 -2.45
CA TYR A 64 -3.96 20.21 -1.98
C TYR A 64 -5.48 20.36 -2.01
N HIS A 65 -6.15 19.76 -3.01
CA HIS A 65 -7.59 19.93 -3.25
C HIS A 65 -8.44 18.83 -2.60
N ILE A 66 -7.84 17.88 -1.91
CA ILE A 66 -8.57 16.91 -1.08
C ILE A 66 -8.83 17.53 0.30
N ASP A 67 -10.09 17.66 0.67
CA ASP A 67 -10.48 17.93 2.05
C ASP A 67 -10.27 16.67 2.91
N PRO A 68 -9.34 16.67 3.88
CA PRO A 68 -9.03 15.47 4.67
C PRO A 68 -10.15 15.07 5.64
N VAL A 69 -11.10 15.95 5.94
CA VAL A 69 -12.25 15.65 6.81
C VAL A 69 -13.29 14.85 6.03
N THR A 70 -13.71 15.38 4.89
CA THR A 70 -14.76 14.78 4.06
C THR A 70 -14.24 13.79 3.04
N MET A 71 -12.94 13.81 2.73
CA MET A 71 -12.29 13.09 1.62
C MET A 71 -12.91 13.44 0.25
N ASN A 72 -13.40 14.66 0.10
CA ASN A 72 -13.84 15.20 -1.16
C ASN A 72 -12.66 15.86 -1.89
N LEU A 73 -12.48 15.50 -3.15
CA LEU A 73 -11.57 16.20 -4.07
C LEU A 73 -12.39 17.20 -4.85
N ASP A 74 -12.14 18.51 -4.61
CA ASP A 74 -12.71 19.60 -5.38
C ASP A 74 -11.74 19.99 -6.50
N LEU A 75 -12.20 19.95 -7.76
CA LEU A 75 -11.36 20.30 -8.92
C LEU A 75 -11.34 21.80 -9.22
N GLY A 76 -11.79 22.64 -8.26
CA GLY A 76 -11.50 24.07 -8.24
C GLY A 76 -12.69 25.00 -8.56
N ASP A 77 -13.88 24.47 -8.82
CA ASP A 77 -15.08 25.28 -9.10
C ASP A 77 -16.28 24.97 -8.19
N GLY A 78 -16.10 24.06 -7.22
CA GLY A 78 -17.18 23.59 -6.33
C GLY A 78 -18.27 22.77 -7.03
N THR A 79 -18.22 22.63 -8.36
CA THR A 79 -19.24 21.90 -9.14
C THR A 79 -18.79 20.48 -9.47
N LYS A 80 -17.47 20.22 -9.47
CA LYS A 80 -16.86 18.93 -9.79
C LYS A 80 -16.18 18.33 -8.56
N ILE A 81 -17.00 17.76 -7.70
CA ILE A 81 -16.53 17.10 -6.47
C ILE A 81 -16.48 15.59 -6.72
N ILE A 82 -15.31 15.01 -6.48
CA ILE A 82 -15.10 13.56 -6.49
C ILE A 82 -15.01 13.10 -5.04
N GLN A 83 -15.95 12.27 -4.62
CA GLN A 83 -15.93 11.69 -3.29
C GLN A 83 -15.01 10.48 -3.26
N ILE A 84 -13.96 10.55 -2.42
CA ILE A 84 -13.01 9.45 -2.20
C ILE A 84 -13.49 8.65 -0.99
N ASN A 85 -14.18 7.56 -1.24
CA ASN A 85 -14.71 6.67 -0.21
C ASN A 85 -14.41 5.20 -0.52
N ALA A 86 -14.76 4.30 0.38
CA ALA A 86 -14.49 2.87 0.23
C ALA A 86 -15.18 2.26 -1.00
N ASP A 87 -16.38 2.72 -1.36
CA ASP A 87 -17.11 2.28 -2.55
C ASP A 87 -16.36 2.69 -3.85
N ALA A 88 -15.85 3.92 -3.90
CA ALA A 88 -15.04 4.39 -5.03
C ALA A 88 -13.74 3.58 -5.18
N ILE A 89 -13.07 3.27 -4.05
CA ILE A 89 -11.87 2.41 -4.04
C ILE A 89 -12.20 0.99 -4.52
N HIS A 90 -13.33 0.43 -4.06
CA HIS A 90 -13.79 -0.88 -4.52
C HIS A 90 -14.04 -0.90 -6.02
N LYS A 91 -14.75 0.09 -6.55
CA LYS A 91 -15.05 0.21 -7.99
C LYS A 91 -13.79 0.36 -8.85
N LEU A 92 -12.76 1.07 -8.33
CA LEU A 92 -11.53 1.32 -9.08
C LEU A 92 -10.57 0.13 -9.06
N PHE A 93 -10.43 -0.53 -7.91
CA PHE A 93 -9.37 -1.51 -7.69
C PHE A 93 -9.89 -2.92 -7.41
N ALA A 94 -11.22 -3.09 -7.31
CA ALA A 94 -11.86 -4.34 -6.93
C ALA A 94 -11.27 -4.99 -5.67
N LEU A 95 -10.78 -4.17 -4.72
CA LEU A 95 -10.29 -4.65 -3.44
C LEU A 95 -11.45 -5.19 -2.60
N PRO A 96 -11.17 -6.14 -1.68
CA PRO A 96 -12.16 -6.63 -0.73
C PRO A 96 -12.85 -5.50 0.04
N PHE A 97 -14.16 -5.62 0.13
CA PHE A 97 -15.06 -4.69 0.80
C PHE A 97 -15.88 -5.45 1.85
N GLY A 98 -15.16 -6.18 2.71
CA GLY A 98 -15.75 -6.96 3.79
C GLY A 98 -16.33 -6.09 4.90
N GLU A 99 -17.03 -6.73 5.84
CA GLU A 99 -17.71 -6.03 6.93
C GLU A 99 -16.77 -5.68 8.10
N ASN A 100 -15.66 -6.41 8.24
CA ASN A 100 -14.75 -6.24 9.35
C ASN A 100 -13.72 -5.13 9.09
N SER A 101 -13.45 -4.31 10.11
CA SER A 101 -12.31 -3.40 10.05
C SER A 101 -11.00 -4.19 10.18
N PRO A 102 -9.99 -3.90 9.36
CA PRO A 102 -8.67 -4.47 9.57
C PRO A 102 -8.12 -4.11 10.95
N PRO A 103 -7.47 -5.03 11.66
CA PRO A 103 -6.92 -4.76 12.98
C PRO A 103 -5.87 -3.64 12.92
N ARG A 104 -5.91 -2.76 13.91
CA ARG A 104 -4.95 -1.66 14.09
C ARG A 104 -4.31 -1.77 15.47
N PRO A 105 -3.35 -2.66 15.63
CA PRO A 105 -2.69 -2.87 16.92
C PRO A 105 -1.79 -1.70 17.31
N SER A 106 -1.36 -1.71 18.57
CA SER A 106 -0.40 -0.74 19.09
C SER A 106 1.00 -0.93 18.49
N ASP A 107 1.86 0.10 18.59
CA ASP A 107 3.23 0.06 18.07
C ASP A 107 4.07 -1.08 18.66
N SER A 108 3.87 -1.43 19.94
CA SER A 108 4.58 -2.56 20.57
C SER A 108 4.23 -3.89 19.93
N ILE A 109 2.96 -4.10 19.57
CA ILE A 109 2.52 -5.30 18.87
C ILE A 109 3.11 -5.36 17.46
N HIS A 110 3.23 -4.21 16.78
CA HIS A 110 3.88 -4.13 15.48
C HIS A 110 5.37 -4.51 15.54
N ASP A 111 6.08 -4.06 16.58
CA ASP A 111 7.50 -4.37 16.74
C ASP A 111 7.72 -5.87 17.02
N ASP A 112 6.87 -6.48 17.85
CA ASP A 112 6.90 -7.91 18.12
C ASP A 112 6.60 -8.73 16.86
N ALA A 113 5.59 -8.34 16.08
CA ALA A 113 5.25 -8.98 14.80
C ALA A 113 6.41 -8.90 13.82
N LEU A 114 7.05 -7.73 13.70
CA LEU A 114 8.23 -7.57 12.84
C LEU A 114 9.40 -8.45 13.28
N MET A 115 9.59 -8.64 14.58
CA MET A 115 10.64 -9.51 15.10
C MET A 115 10.36 -10.99 14.82
N ARG A 116 9.11 -11.46 15.01
CA ARG A 116 8.70 -12.81 14.65
C ARG A 116 8.86 -13.06 13.16
N LEU A 117 8.40 -12.12 12.32
CA LEU A 117 8.54 -12.19 10.87
C LEU A 117 10.01 -12.30 10.45
N LYS A 118 10.91 -11.51 11.04
CA LYS A 118 12.34 -11.61 10.74
C LYS A 118 12.89 -12.99 11.07
N ALA A 119 12.53 -13.55 12.21
CA ALA A 119 12.96 -14.89 12.61
C ALA A 119 12.45 -15.96 11.64
N GLU A 120 11.17 -15.91 11.26
CA GLU A 120 10.54 -16.83 10.30
C GLU A 120 11.19 -16.77 8.92
N LEU A 121 11.50 -15.56 8.44
CA LEU A 121 12.14 -15.36 7.13
C LEU A 121 13.67 -15.52 7.18
N GLY A 122 14.25 -15.89 8.30
CA GLY A 122 15.69 -16.10 8.46
C GLY A 122 16.52 -14.82 8.46
N TYR A 123 15.93 -13.66 8.82
CA TYR A 123 16.65 -12.40 8.92
C TYR A 123 17.22 -12.15 10.32
N ALA A 124 18.42 -11.62 10.39
CA ALA A 124 18.98 -11.15 11.67
C ALA A 124 18.14 -9.99 12.26
N ARG A 125 18.07 -9.92 13.60
CA ARG A 125 17.24 -8.93 14.32
C ARG A 125 17.48 -7.46 13.89
N ASN A 126 18.73 -7.09 13.64
CA ASN A 126 19.13 -5.74 13.23
C ASN A 126 18.99 -5.50 11.72
N LYS A 127 18.77 -6.54 10.93
CA LYS A 127 18.60 -6.39 9.48
C LYS A 127 17.23 -5.84 9.16
N GLN A 128 17.17 -4.88 8.23
CA GLN A 128 15.93 -4.38 7.67
C GLN A 128 15.53 -5.24 6.48
N ILE A 129 14.25 -5.56 6.39
CA ILE A 129 13.68 -6.30 5.26
C ILE A 129 13.35 -5.31 4.15
N GLU A 130 13.95 -5.47 2.99
CA GLU A 130 13.61 -4.68 1.80
C GLU A 130 12.66 -5.45 0.88
N THR A 131 11.79 -4.74 0.17
CA THR A 131 10.82 -5.37 -0.75
C THR A 131 11.51 -6.22 -1.84
N LYS A 132 12.68 -5.78 -2.29
CA LYS A 132 13.48 -6.56 -3.27
C LYS A 132 13.95 -7.91 -2.71
N ASP A 133 14.24 -7.98 -1.41
CA ASP A 133 14.64 -9.22 -0.75
C ASP A 133 13.44 -10.16 -0.62
N LEU A 134 12.24 -9.63 -0.31
CA LEU A 134 11.00 -10.40 -0.33
C LEU A 134 10.72 -10.99 -1.71
N ARG A 135 10.94 -10.23 -2.78
CA ARG A 135 10.78 -10.75 -4.15
C ARG A 135 11.75 -11.91 -4.45
N ARG A 136 13.01 -11.80 -4.04
CA ARG A 136 14.00 -12.89 -4.21
C ARG A 136 13.60 -14.13 -3.41
N LEU A 137 13.13 -13.94 -2.19
CA LEU A 137 12.64 -15.02 -1.35
C LEU A 137 11.43 -15.69 -2.00
N LEU A 138 10.44 -14.92 -2.45
CA LEU A 138 9.26 -15.41 -3.14
C LEU A 138 9.60 -16.27 -4.36
N ALA A 139 10.56 -15.81 -5.20
CA ALA A 139 11.01 -16.56 -6.37
C ALA A 139 11.58 -17.95 -6.06
N ASN A 140 12.04 -18.17 -4.83
CA ASN A 140 12.49 -19.48 -4.37
C ASN A 140 11.36 -20.30 -3.76
N LEU A 141 10.51 -19.66 -2.93
CA LEU A 141 9.42 -20.33 -2.23
C LEU A 141 8.38 -20.94 -3.18
N VAL A 142 8.03 -20.23 -4.26
CA VAL A 142 6.99 -20.67 -5.21
C VAL A 142 7.35 -21.97 -5.94
N LYS A 143 8.61 -22.39 -5.91
CA LYS A 143 9.08 -23.62 -6.60
C LYS A 143 8.69 -24.91 -5.87
N ASP A 144 8.43 -24.83 -4.58
CA ASP A 144 8.15 -25.99 -3.73
C ASP A 144 6.76 -25.82 -3.08
N PRO A 145 5.80 -26.70 -3.39
CA PRO A 145 4.46 -26.68 -2.80
C PRO A 145 4.44 -26.71 -1.26
N ALA A 146 5.45 -27.28 -0.62
CA ALA A 146 5.56 -27.27 0.83
C ALA A 146 5.69 -25.86 1.42
N ASN A 147 6.09 -24.88 0.60
CA ASN A 147 6.28 -23.48 0.97
C ASN A 147 5.13 -22.55 0.54
N ASP A 148 4.02 -23.10 0.02
CA ASP A 148 2.93 -22.29 -0.54
C ASP A 148 2.36 -21.27 0.46
N ALA A 149 2.16 -21.68 1.72
CA ALA A 149 1.67 -20.79 2.76
C ALA A 149 2.63 -19.61 3.02
N LEU A 150 3.92 -19.88 3.08
CA LEU A 150 4.95 -18.87 3.27
C LEU A 150 5.08 -17.97 2.04
N ALA A 151 4.95 -18.53 0.82
CA ALA A 151 4.95 -17.76 -0.41
C ALA A 151 3.80 -16.75 -0.47
N LEU A 152 2.58 -17.17 -0.11
CA LEU A 152 1.41 -16.29 -0.03
C LEU A 152 1.56 -15.23 1.04
N LYS A 153 2.14 -15.56 2.20
CA LYS A 153 2.46 -14.60 3.26
C LYS A 153 3.44 -13.53 2.76
N VAL A 154 4.53 -13.94 2.11
CA VAL A 154 5.51 -13.00 1.53
C VAL A 154 4.87 -12.13 0.46
N PHE A 155 4.01 -12.67 -0.39
CA PHE A 155 3.25 -11.88 -1.35
C PHE A 155 2.31 -10.89 -0.66
N GLY A 156 1.59 -11.31 0.39
CA GLY A 156 0.72 -10.44 1.20
C GLY A 156 1.47 -9.27 1.83
N LEU A 157 2.70 -9.51 2.32
CA LEU A 157 3.58 -8.45 2.83
C LEU A 157 3.91 -7.40 1.76
N VAL A 158 4.23 -7.84 0.54
CA VAL A 158 4.52 -6.92 -0.57
C VAL A 158 3.27 -6.14 -0.95
N LEU A 159 2.11 -6.81 -1.05
CA LEU A 159 0.82 -6.20 -1.34
C LEU A 159 0.50 -5.11 -0.32
N TYR A 160 0.56 -5.44 0.96
CA TYR A 160 0.25 -4.50 2.04
C TYR A 160 1.20 -3.30 2.01
N ASN A 161 2.52 -3.54 1.94
CA ASN A 161 3.55 -2.52 2.02
C ASN A 161 3.67 -1.65 0.75
N LYS A 162 3.15 -2.10 -0.41
CA LYS A 162 3.30 -1.36 -1.68
C LYS A 162 2.00 -0.83 -2.25
N PHE A 163 0.88 -1.32 -1.76
CA PHE A 163 -0.41 -0.94 -2.31
C PHE A 163 -1.41 -0.49 -1.25
N ILE A 164 -1.63 -1.28 -0.20
CA ILE A 164 -2.67 -0.97 0.80
C ILE A 164 -2.20 0.14 1.75
N CYS A 165 -1.03 -0.02 2.35
CA CYS A 165 -0.42 0.95 3.28
C CYS A 165 1.00 1.29 2.80
N PRO A 166 1.14 2.03 1.71
CA PRO A 166 2.45 2.30 1.12
C PRO A 166 3.30 3.18 2.02
N GLY A 167 4.41 2.62 2.50
CA GLY A 167 5.40 3.36 3.27
C GLY A 167 6.29 4.25 2.39
N TYR A 168 6.93 5.25 3.01
CA TYR A 168 7.85 6.18 2.33
C TYR A 168 9.17 5.56 1.90
N THR A 169 9.43 4.30 2.26
CA THR A 169 10.71 3.62 2.03
C THR A 169 10.56 2.36 1.21
N THR A 170 11.67 1.80 0.74
CA THR A 170 11.72 0.47 0.12
C THR A 170 11.63 -0.67 1.13
N ARG A 171 11.62 -0.35 2.43
CA ARG A 171 11.62 -1.30 3.54
C ARG A 171 10.21 -1.74 3.87
N VAL A 172 10.10 -2.92 4.43
CA VAL A 172 8.84 -3.40 5.02
C VAL A 172 8.55 -2.57 6.27
N SER A 173 7.38 -1.98 6.33
CA SER A 173 6.94 -1.22 7.50
C SER A 173 6.59 -2.15 8.66
N ARG A 174 6.53 -1.59 9.87
CA ARG A 174 6.08 -2.34 11.06
C ARG A 174 4.63 -2.80 10.91
N GLU A 175 3.80 -1.93 10.34
CA GLU A 175 2.39 -2.21 10.07
C GLU A 175 2.23 -3.36 9.07
N ALA A 176 3.08 -3.43 8.05
CA ALA A 176 3.05 -4.54 7.09
C ALA A 176 3.40 -5.88 7.74
N ALA A 177 4.21 -5.90 8.80
CA ALA A 177 4.54 -7.13 9.52
C ALA A 177 3.32 -7.79 10.17
N MET A 178 2.24 -7.05 10.39
CA MET A 178 0.97 -7.59 10.89
C MET A 178 0.29 -8.57 9.92
N VAL A 179 0.73 -8.58 8.66
CA VAL A 179 0.31 -9.62 7.69
C VAL A 179 0.77 -11.02 8.14
N GLU A 180 1.68 -11.10 9.14
CA GLU A 180 2.01 -12.37 9.78
C GLU A 180 0.79 -13.07 10.37
N ASP A 181 -0.11 -12.32 11.01
CA ASP A 181 -1.35 -12.84 11.58
C ASP A 181 -2.49 -12.89 10.54
N PHE A 182 -2.25 -12.40 9.32
CA PHE A 182 -3.21 -12.45 8.23
C PHE A 182 -3.01 -13.69 7.36
N ASP A 183 -3.93 -14.61 7.46
CA ASP A 183 -4.18 -15.54 6.37
C ASP A 183 -4.69 -14.72 5.17
N ILE A 184 -4.01 -14.83 4.02
CA ILE A 184 -4.40 -14.10 2.80
C ILE A 184 -5.87 -14.36 2.44
N LEU A 185 -6.38 -15.56 2.72
CA LEU A 185 -7.77 -15.94 2.45
C LEU A 185 -8.77 -15.21 3.33
N LYS A 186 -8.35 -14.70 4.48
CA LYS A 186 -9.19 -13.89 5.36
C LYS A 186 -9.25 -12.42 4.96
N LEU A 187 -8.41 -11.97 4.02
CA LEU A 187 -8.43 -10.58 3.58
C LEU A 187 -9.77 -10.17 2.97
N LYS A 188 -10.49 -11.10 2.36
CA LYS A 188 -11.85 -10.85 1.83
C LYS A 188 -12.87 -10.42 2.89
N ASP A 189 -12.65 -10.81 4.15
CA ASP A 189 -13.57 -10.51 5.25
C ASP A 189 -13.38 -9.09 5.79
N PHE A 190 -12.28 -8.42 5.41
CA PHE A 190 -11.94 -7.08 5.84
C PHE A 190 -12.32 -6.02 4.80
N ASN A 191 -12.67 -4.83 5.28
CA ASN A 191 -12.85 -3.66 4.45
C ASN A 191 -11.49 -3.02 4.12
N LEU A 192 -10.78 -3.61 3.15
CA LEU A 192 -9.50 -3.07 2.68
C LEU A 192 -9.68 -1.74 1.94
N CYS A 193 -10.85 -1.51 1.36
CA CYS A 193 -11.17 -0.25 0.69
C CYS A 193 -11.18 0.92 1.67
N GLN A 194 -11.80 0.74 2.84
CA GLN A 194 -11.80 1.76 3.90
C GLN A 194 -10.39 1.99 4.45
N LEU A 195 -9.59 0.93 4.59
CA LEU A 195 -8.20 1.05 5.03
C LEU A 195 -7.39 1.93 4.07
N VAL A 196 -7.54 1.76 2.75
CA VAL A 196 -6.89 2.61 1.74
C VAL A 196 -7.33 4.07 1.85
N VAL A 197 -8.63 4.33 2.06
CA VAL A 197 -9.15 5.70 2.28
C VAL A 197 -8.53 6.33 3.52
N ASP A 198 -8.44 5.57 4.62
CA ASP A 198 -7.87 6.06 5.88
C ASP A 198 -6.38 6.36 5.76
N GLU A 199 -5.62 5.51 5.06
CA GLU A 199 -4.19 5.76 4.81
C GLU A 199 -3.98 6.96 3.87
N LEU A 200 -4.83 7.13 2.85
CA LEU A 200 -4.81 8.32 2.00
C LEU A 200 -5.13 9.59 2.81
N ARG A 201 -6.13 9.53 3.71
CA ARG A 201 -6.46 10.66 4.61
C ARG A 201 -5.25 11.07 5.45
N LYS A 202 -4.57 10.11 6.07
CA LYS A 202 -3.34 10.38 6.83
C LYS A 202 -2.25 11.01 5.95
N ALA A 203 -2.07 10.50 4.73
CA ALA A 203 -1.11 11.06 3.80
C ALA A 203 -1.43 12.49 3.41
N VAL A 204 -2.70 12.82 3.14
CA VAL A 204 -3.18 14.18 2.84
C VAL A 204 -2.93 15.12 4.01
N LEU A 205 -3.34 14.72 5.24
CA LEU A 205 -3.11 15.50 6.44
C LEU A 205 -1.63 15.82 6.66
N ASN A 206 -0.77 14.80 6.59
CA ASN A 206 0.67 14.95 6.77
C ASN A 206 1.28 15.85 5.69
N TRP A 207 0.82 15.70 4.44
CA TRP A 207 1.32 16.51 3.32
C TRP A 207 0.90 17.98 3.47
N GLN A 208 -0.37 18.24 3.79
CA GLN A 208 -0.88 19.60 3.98
C GLN A 208 -0.22 20.27 5.19
N ALA A 209 -0.06 19.55 6.32
CA ALA A 209 0.66 20.07 7.49
C ALA A 209 2.11 20.44 7.15
N SER A 210 2.81 19.63 6.36
CA SER A 210 4.18 19.93 5.93
C SER A 210 4.30 21.17 5.01
N LYS A 211 3.19 21.70 4.49
CA LYS A 211 3.13 22.87 3.61
C LYS A 211 2.57 24.12 4.29
N SER A 212 1.93 23.98 5.47
CA SER A 212 1.39 25.10 6.23
C SER A 212 2.48 25.96 6.90
N ASP A 213 3.71 25.46 7.00
CA ASP A 213 4.85 26.15 7.63
C ASP A 213 5.65 27.02 6.65
N TRP A 214 5.06 27.38 5.46
CA TRP A 214 5.71 28.22 4.45
C TRP A 214 4.94 29.54 4.21
#